data_3626e94c5fc1bc809985cf8f19df319f
#
_entry.id   3626e94c5fc1bc809985cf8f19df319f
#
_cell.length_a   1.000
_cell.length_b   1.000
_cell.length_c   1.000
_cell.angle_alpha   90.00
_cell.angle_beta   90.00
_cell.angle_gamma   90.00
#
_symmetry.space_group_name_H-M   'P 1'
#
loop_
_entity.id
_entity.type
_entity.pdbx_description
1 polymer ?
#
loop_
_entity_poly.entity_id
_entity_poly.type
_entity_poly.pdbx_seq_one_letter_code
_entity_poly.pdbx_strand_id
1 'polypeptide(L)'
;MLNHFSHDSRSVCPLLIVDNRGILSIVVVFENMPKPSDLLQGTLDLLILKTIASKPLHGWGIAKRIQTLSGDALAVGQGSLYPALHRLENQGWISAAWEESDLGRRAKVYSLTPEGRKQLGRELKTWNRLSSAVGLLIQNA
;
A
#
# COMPACT_ATOMS: atom_id res chain seq x y z
N MET A 1 -9.27 -35.43 2.94
CA MET A 1 -9.57 -34.16 3.63
C MET A 1 -8.55 -33.08 3.35
N LEU A 2 -7.28 -33.36 3.53
CA LEU A 2 -6.22 -32.41 3.16
C LEU A 2 -6.14 -32.10 1.68
N ASN A 3 -6.61 -32.99 0.83
CA ASN A 3 -6.65 -32.78 -0.61
C ASN A 3 -7.65 -31.72 -1.05
N HIS A 4 -8.52 -31.32 -0.14
CA HIS A 4 -9.51 -30.28 -0.41
C HIS A 4 -8.86 -28.93 -0.58
N PHE A 5 -7.74 -28.70 0.10
CA PHE A 5 -7.02 -27.43 0.06
C PHE A 5 -6.13 -27.30 -1.19
N SER A 6 -5.73 -28.41 -1.78
CA SER A 6 -4.85 -28.39 -2.94
C SER A 6 -5.58 -28.08 -4.25
N HIS A 7 -6.90 -28.18 -4.26
CA HIS A 7 -7.72 -27.95 -5.45
C HIS A 7 -8.38 -26.58 -5.49
N ASP A 8 -8.49 -25.95 -4.34
CA ASP A 8 -9.02 -24.61 -4.27
C ASP A 8 -7.85 -23.62 -4.30
N SER A 9 -7.58 -23.13 -5.49
CA SER A 9 -6.53 -22.14 -5.72
C SER A 9 -6.79 -20.81 -5.01
N ARG A 10 -7.93 -20.67 -4.36
CA ARG A 10 -8.30 -19.49 -3.56
C ARG A 10 -8.31 -19.76 -2.08
N SER A 11 -7.90 -20.96 -1.68
CA SER A 11 -7.89 -21.26 -0.26
C SER A 11 -6.82 -20.48 0.47
N VAL A 12 -7.26 -19.94 1.57
CA VAL A 12 -6.42 -19.23 2.51
C VAL A 12 -5.71 -20.28 3.35
N CYS A 13 -4.38 -20.32 3.27
CA CYS A 13 -3.58 -21.19 4.10
C CYS A 13 -3.09 -20.42 5.31
N PRO A 14 -3.62 -20.65 6.52
CA PRO A 14 -3.07 -20.01 7.71
C PRO A 14 -1.71 -20.63 8.02
N LEU A 15 -0.68 -19.82 7.98
CA LEU A 15 0.65 -20.19 8.42
C LEU A 15 0.85 -19.70 9.84
N LEU A 16 1.17 -20.61 10.73
CA LEU A 16 1.58 -20.30 12.09
C LEU A 16 3.07 -19.95 12.05
N ILE A 17 3.39 -18.70 12.30
CA ILE A 17 4.77 -18.25 12.40
C ILE A 17 5.05 -17.88 13.84
N VAL A 18 6.11 -18.47 14.39
CA VAL A 18 6.63 -18.09 15.69
C VAL A 18 7.70 -17.04 15.46
N ASP A 19 7.49 -15.85 15.99
CA ASP A 19 8.48 -14.78 15.89
C ASP A 19 9.66 -15.02 16.86
N ASN A 20 10.68 -14.18 16.79
CA ASN A 20 11.87 -14.26 17.64
C ASN A 20 11.57 -14.11 19.14
N ARG A 21 10.34 -13.76 19.50
CA ARG A 21 9.89 -13.60 20.89
C ARG A 21 9.03 -14.77 21.34
N GLY A 22 8.87 -15.79 20.49
CA GLY A 22 8.04 -16.94 20.77
C GLY A 22 6.53 -16.67 20.68
N ILE A 23 6.14 -15.54 20.08
CA ILE A 23 4.73 -15.20 19.91
C ILE A 23 4.21 -15.87 18.65
N LEU A 24 3.15 -16.65 18.83
CA LEU A 24 2.48 -17.33 17.74
C LEU A 24 1.60 -16.32 16.98
N SER A 25 1.99 -16.02 15.76
CA SER A 25 1.20 -15.16 14.88
C SER A 25 0.59 -15.99 13.76
N ILE A 26 -0.71 -15.84 13.58
CA ILE A 26 -1.38 -16.45 12.43
C ILE A 26 -1.20 -15.49 11.25
N VAL A 27 -0.34 -15.88 10.32
CA VAL A 27 -0.21 -15.17 9.05
C VAL A 27 -1.10 -15.87 8.05
N VAL A 28 -2.12 -15.19 7.62
CA VAL A 28 -3.00 -15.66 6.57
C VAL A 28 -2.31 -15.36 5.24
N VAL A 29 -1.81 -16.41 4.60
CA VAL A 29 -1.21 -16.29 3.27
C VAL A 29 -2.32 -16.51 2.25
N PHE A 30 -2.61 -15.48 1.50
CA PHE A 30 -3.54 -15.56 0.38
C PHE A 30 -2.75 -16.03 -0.84
N GLU A 31 -2.64 -17.34 -0.99
CA GLU A 31 -2.11 -17.92 -2.23
C GLU A 31 -3.13 -17.71 -3.34
N ASN A 32 -2.73 -17.18 -4.46
CA ASN A 32 -3.57 -16.88 -5.64
C ASN A 32 -4.47 -15.66 -5.57
N MET A 33 -4.45 -14.89 -4.52
CA MET A 33 -4.83 -13.49 -4.72
C MET A 33 -3.73 -12.81 -5.52
N PRO A 34 -4.06 -11.91 -6.45
CA PRO A 34 -3.04 -11.08 -7.06
C PRO A 34 -2.19 -10.54 -5.93
N LYS A 35 -0.87 -10.69 -6.04
CA LYS A 35 0.02 -10.14 -5.01
C LYS A 35 -0.38 -8.69 -4.79
N PRO A 36 -0.43 -8.20 -3.55
CA PRO A 36 -0.72 -6.79 -3.31
C PRO A 36 0.11 -5.87 -4.21
N SER A 37 1.33 -6.29 -4.55
CA SER A 37 2.17 -5.60 -5.51
C SER A 37 1.57 -5.50 -6.91
N ASP A 38 0.90 -6.54 -7.38
CA ASP A 38 0.33 -6.54 -8.75
C ASP A 38 -0.92 -5.67 -8.85
N LEU A 39 -1.78 -5.72 -7.83
CA LEU A 39 -2.95 -4.86 -7.75
C LEU A 39 -2.60 -3.40 -7.51
N LEU A 40 -1.58 -3.16 -6.69
CA LEU A 40 -1.25 -1.82 -6.23
C LEU A 40 -0.19 -1.14 -7.09
N GLN A 41 0.54 -1.87 -7.92
CA GLN A 41 1.66 -1.32 -8.68
C GLN A 41 1.23 -0.16 -9.60
N GLY A 42 0.04 -0.24 -10.20
CA GLY A 42 -0.51 0.84 -11.02
C GLY A 42 -1.15 1.97 -10.24
N THR A 43 -1.40 1.78 -8.93
CA THR A 43 -2.12 2.75 -8.09
C THR A 43 -1.34 3.17 -6.85
N LEU A 44 -0.21 2.54 -6.58
CA LEU A 44 0.55 2.76 -5.34
C LEU A 44 1.01 4.21 -5.21
N ASP A 45 1.47 4.82 -6.30
CA ASP A 45 1.89 6.22 -6.30
C ASP A 45 0.72 7.13 -5.90
N LEU A 46 -0.46 6.91 -6.48
CA LEU A 46 -1.68 7.63 -6.13
C LEU A 46 -2.01 7.47 -4.63
N LEU A 47 -1.94 6.25 -4.12
CA LEU A 47 -2.26 5.96 -2.73
C LEU A 47 -1.31 6.69 -1.77
N ILE A 48 -0.01 6.67 -2.06
CA ILE A 48 1.00 7.35 -1.25
C ILE A 48 0.77 8.87 -1.28
N LEU A 49 0.69 9.44 -2.49
CA LEU A 49 0.53 10.89 -2.65
C LEU A 49 -0.74 11.39 -1.97
N LYS A 50 -1.84 10.66 -2.13
CA LYS A 50 -3.11 11.01 -1.49
C LYS A 50 -3.04 10.92 0.03
N THR A 51 -2.34 9.92 0.54
CA THR A 51 -2.23 9.68 1.98
C THR A 51 -1.46 10.79 2.67
N ILE A 52 -0.37 11.28 2.08
CA ILE A 52 0.44 12.35 2.67
C ILE A 52 -0.04 13.75 2.31
N ALA A 53 -1.02 13.88 1.42
CA ALA A 53 -1.56 15.19 1.03
C ALA A 53 -2.21 15.94 2.20
N SER A 54 -2.74 15.21 3.17
CA SER A 54 -3.37 15.81 4.35
C SER A 54 -2.37 16.20 5.43
N LYS A 55 -1.31 15.42 5.60
CA LYS A 55 -0.25 15.68 6.56
C LYS A 55 0.97 14.81 6.27
N PRO A 56 2.16 15.28 6.64
CA PRO A 56 3.37 14.46 6.55
C PRO A 56 3.28 13.20 7.41
N LEU A 57 3.85 12.11 6.94
CA LEU A 57 3.87 10.81 7.63
C LEU A 57 5.18 10.10 7.38
N HIS A 58 5.63 9.32 8.36
CA HIS A 58 6.70 8.35 8.14
C HIS A 58 6.17 7.14 7.37
N GLY A 59 7.08 6.34 6.78
CA GLY A 59 6.69 5.24 5.89
C GLY A 59 5.71 4.26 6.51
N TRP A 60 5.97 3.84 7.76
CA TRP A 60 5.04 2.97 8.48
C TRP A 60 3.64 3.59 8.63
N GLY A 61 3.59 4.87 8.92
CA GLY A 61 2.32 5.59 9.05
C GLY A 61 1.55 5.67 7.74
N ILE A 62 2.26 5.78 6.61
CA ILE A 62 1.65 5.76 5.28
C ILE A 62 0.96 4.42 5.03
N ALA A 63 1.68 3.32 5.24
CA ALA A 63 1.13 1.97 5.04
C ALA A 63 -0.09 1.73 5.94
N LYS A 64 0.02 2.09 7.20
CA LYS A 64 -1.07 1.92 8.17
C LYS A 64 -2.29 2.76 7.80
N ARG A 65 -2.08 3.99 7.36
CA ARG A 65 -3.18 4.87 6.96
C ARG A 65 -3.89 4.37 5.70
N ILE A 66 -3.15 3.87 4.72
CA ILE A 66 -3.74 3.23 3.53
C ILE A 66 -4.62 2.05 3.95
N GLN A 67 -4.12 1.20 4.82
CA GLN A 67 -4.87 0.06 5.32
C GLN A 67 -6.14 0.50 6.05
N THR A 68 -6.02 1.42 6.99
CA THR A 68 -7.14 1.92 7.80
C THR A 68 -8.22 2.59 6.94
N LEU A 69 -7.82 3.49 6.04
CA LEU A 69 -8.77 4.23 5.20
C LEU A 69 -9.45 3.36 4.15
N SER A 70 -8.84 2.26 3.77
CA SER A 70 -9.44 1.30 2.83
C SER A 70 -10.27 0.21 3.52
N GLY A 71 -10.50 0.32 4.82
CA GLY A 71 -11.23 -0.70 5.58
C GLY A 71 -10.53 -2.06 5.56
N ASP A 72 -9.22 -2.05 5.70
CA ASP A 72 -8.32 -3.22 5.65
C ASP A 72 -8.27 -3.94 4.29
N ALA A 73 -8.87 -3.35 3.25
CA ALA A 73 -8.86 -3.94 1.93
C ALA A 73 -7.50 -3.83 1.23
N LEU A 74 -6.74 -2.79 1.55
CA LEU A 74 -5.44 -2.54 0.92
C LEU A 74 -4.33 -2.65 1.97
N ALA A 75 -3.44 -3.61 1.77
CA ALA A 75 -2.24 -3.79 2.58
C ALA A 75 -1.01 -3.57 1.71
N VAL A 76 -0.17 -2.61 2.10
CA VAL A 76 1.07 -2.30 1.40
C VAL A 76 2.24 -2.82 2.22
N GLY A 77 2.94 -3.80 1.67
CA GLY A 77 4.15 -4.34 2.28
C GLY A 77 5.34 -3.40 2.14
N GLN A 78 6.30 -3.54 3.04
CA GLN A 78 7.52 -2.73 3.04
C GLN A 78 8.33 -2.91 1.74
N GLY A 79 8.32 -4.11 1.17
CA GLY A 79 9.01 -4.41 -0.08
C GLY A 79 8.49 -3.64 -1.28
N SER A 80 7.24 -3.19 -1.24
CA SER A 80 6.65 -2.35 -2.30
C SER A 80 6.68 -0.87 -1.92
N LEU A 81 6.46 -0.57 -0.65
CA LEU A 81 6.33 0.81 -0.16
C LEU A 81 7.64 1.60 -0.29
N TYR A 82 8.73 1.08 0.25
CA TYR A 82 9.99 1.84 0.31
C TYR A 82 10.61 2.10 -1.07
N PRO A 83 10.62 1.14 -2.01
CA PRO A 83 11.02 1.45 -3.37
C PRO A 83 10.16 2.51 -4.04
N ALA A 84 8.84 2.50 -3.78
CA ALA A 84 7.92 3.51 -4.30
C ALA A 84 8.21 4.89 -3.71
N LEU A 85 8.44 4.98 -2.40
CA LEU A 85 8.81 6.23 -1.74
C LEU A 85 10.12 6.80 -2.30
N HIS A 86 11.10 5.94 -2.51
CA HIS A 86 12.38 6.35 -3.09
C HIS A 86 12.19 6.90 -4.52
N ARG A 87 11.40 6.21 -5.32
CA ARG A 87 11.09 6.66 -6.69
C ARG A 87 10.37 8.01 -6.70
N LEU A 88 9.36 8.18 -5.84
CA LEU A 88 8.60 9.43 -5.74
C LEU A 88 9.46 10.59 -5.26
N GLU A 89 10.38 10.32 -4.34
CA GLU A 89 11.35 11.32 -3.86
C GLU A 89 12.30 11.73 -4.99
N ASN A 90 12.79 10.77 -5.77
CA ASN A 90 13.64 11.05 -6.92
C ASN A 90 12.93 11.85 -8.01
N GLN A 91 11.61 11.68 -8.14
CA GLN A 91 10.79 12.48 -9.06
C GLN A 91 10.54 13.90 -8.55
N GLY A 92 10.86 14.18 -7.30
CA GLY A 92 10.59 15.47 -6.68
C GLY A 92 9.13 15.67 -6.26
N TRP A 93 8.33 14.62 -6.23
CA TRP A 93 6.91 14.70 -5.86
C TRP A 93 6.68 14.63 -4.36
N ILE A 94 7.61 14.04 -3.65
CA ILE A 94 7.64 14.03 -2.18
C ILE A 94 9.03 14.44 -1.72
N SER A 95 9.09 15.01 -0.52
CA SER A 95 10.33 15.33 0.17
C SER A 95 10.39 14.54 1.47
N ALA A 96 11.60 14.30 1.94
CA ALA A 96 11.80 13.55 3.17
C ALA A 96 12.68 14.36 4.12
N ALA A 97 12.33 14.30 5.41
CA ALA A 97 13.11 14.91 6.46
C ALA A 97 13.19 13.93 7.63
N TRP A 98 14.34 13.92 8.30
CA TRP A 98 14.52 13.13 9.51
C TRP A 98 13.96 13.90 10.69
N GLU A 99 13.07 13.28 11.45
CA GLU A 99 12.49 13.82 12.67
C GLU A 99 12.70 12.85 13.83
N GLU A 100 12.82 13.38 15.03
CA GLU A 100 12.84 12.58 16.24
C GLU A 100 11.41 12.21 16.64
N SER A 101 11.17 10.92 16.85
CA SER A 101 9.91 10.46 17.43
C SER A 101 9.91 10.69 18.94
N ASP A 102 8.72 10.64 19.55
CA ASP A 102 8.53 10.76 21.00
C ASP A 102 9.33 9.72 21.80
N LEU A 103 9.77 8.65 21.16
CA LEU A 103 10.57 7.58 21.77
C LEU A 103 12.09 7.77 21.54
N GLY A 104 12.52 8.95 21.09
CA GLY A 104 13.93 9.24 20.84
C GLY A 104 14.51 8.56 19.61
N ARG A 105 13.66 7.98 18.74
CA ARG A 105 14.09 7.36 17.49
C ARG A 105 13.94 8.33 16.33
N ARG A 106 14.94 8.33 15.44
CA ARG A 106 14.86 9.11 14.22
C ARG A 106 13.99 8.37 13.21
N ALA A 107 13.03 9.07 12.65
CA ALA A 107 12.15 8.56 11.61
C ALA A 107 12.19 9.50 10.40
N LYS A 108 12.17 8.92 9.22
CA LYS A 108 12.11 9.68 7.97
C LYS A 108 10.65 10.00 7.67
N VAL A 109 10.31 11.29 7.65
CA VAL A 109 8.96 11.79 7.44
C VAL A 109 8.85 12.32 6.02
N TYR A 110 7.82 11.90 5.32
CA TYR A 110 7.57 12.25 3.93
C TYR A 110 6.47 13.29 3.82
N SER A 111 6.70 14.28 3.00
CA SER A 111 5.77 15.39 2.75
C SER A 111 5.52 15.55 1.27
N LEU A 112 4.31 15.97 0.90
CA LEU A 112 3.97 16.26 -0.47
C LEU A 112 4.59 17.59 -0.91
N THR A 113 5.26 17.61 -2.06
CA THR A 113 5.78 18.86 -2.65
C THR A 113 4.71 19.51 -3.50
N PRO A 114 4.88 20.80 -3.90
CA PRO A 114 3.98 21.42 -4.88
C PRO A 114 3.90 20.64 -6.20
N GLU A 115 5.01 20.09 -6.66
CA GLU A 115 5.04 19.22 -7.86
C GLU A 115 4.29 17.91 -7.61
N GLY A 116 4.42 17.35 -6.43
CA GLY A 116 3.68 16.15 -6.03
C GLY A 116 2.18 16.41 -5.98
N ARG A 117 1.76 17.61 -5.59
CA ARG A 117 0.34 17.99 -5.58
C ARG A 117 -0.23 18.02 -6.99
N LYS A 118 0.53 18.56 -7.94
CA LYS A 118 0.15 18.53 -9.37
C LYS A 118 0.07 17.10 -9.89
N GLN A 119 1.04 16.26 -9.53
CA GLN A 119 1.05 14.85 -9.93
C GLN A 119 -0.14 14.11 -9.33
N LEU A 120 -0.48 14.37 -8.08
CA LEU A 120 -1.67 13.80 -7.44
C LEU A 120 -2.93 14.12 -8.25
N GLY A 121 -3.07 15.35 -8.72
CA GLY A 121 -4.19 15.75 -9.58
C GLY A 121 -4.27 14.93 -10.86
N ARG A 122 -3.14 14.67 -11.50
CA ARG A 122 -3.06 13.84 -12.71
C ARG A 122 -3.42 12.38 -12.42
N GLU A 123 -2.90 11.84 -11.33
CA GLU A 123 -3.18 10.47 -10.93
C GLU A 123 -4.67 10.26 -10.59
N LEU A 124 -5.29 11.24 -9.93
CA LEU A 124 -6.72 11.20 -9.62
C LEU A 124 -7.58 11.18 -10.88
N LYS A 125 -7.24 12.01 -11.87
CA LYS A 125 -7.95 12.03 -13.16
C LYS A 125 -7.81 10.68 -13.88
N THR A 126 -6.61 10.13 -13.91
CA THR A 126 -6.35 8.84 -14.55
C THR A 126 -7.13 7.73 -13.84
N TRP A 127 -7.12 7.72 -12.53
CA TRP A 127 -7.86 6.74 -11.75
C TRP A 127 -9.37 6.84 -11.98
N ASN A 128 -9.94 8.04 -11.94
CA ASN A 128 -11.37 8.24 -12.13
C ASN A 128 -11.81 7.77 -13.53
N ARG A 129 -11.00 8.06 -14.53
CA ARG A 129 -11.26 7.62 -15.92
C ARG A 129 -11.20 6.10 -16.03
N LEU A 130 -10.17 5.48 -15.47
CA LEU A 130 -10.00 4.03 -15.51
C LEU A 130 -11.10 3.31 -14.75
N SER A 131 -11.38 3.72 -13.51
CA SER A 131 -12.39 3.07 -12.68
C SER A 131 -13.79 3.19 -13.28
N SER A 132 -14.13 4.33 -13.88
CA SER A 132 -15.38 4.52 -14.59
C SER A 132 -15.48 3.61 -15.82
N ALA A 133 -14.42 3.51 -16.60
CA ALA A 133 -14.38 2.65 -17.78
C ALA A 133 -14.53 1.16 -17.42
N VAL A 134 -13.83 0.74 -16.37
CA VAL A 134 -13.96 -0.64 -15.87
C VAL A 134 -15.37 -0.90 -15.37
N GLY A 135 -15.98 0.04 -14.65
CA GLY A 135 -17.35 -0.07 -14.19
C GLY A 135 -18.34 -0.24 -15.34
N LEU A 136 -18.18 0.56 -16.40
CA LEU A 136 -19.03 0.45 -17.61
C LEU A 136 -18.86 -0.91 -18.29
N LEU A 137 -17.63 -1.39 -18.40
CA LEU A 137 -17.36 -2.72 -18.98
C LEU A 137 -18.07 -3.81 -18.18
N ILE A 138 -17.96 -3.79 -16.87
CA ILE A 138 -18.59 -4.80 -16.00
C ILE A 138 -20.11 -4.77 -16.13
N GLN A 139 -20.71 -3.57 -16.22
CA GLN A 139 -22.16 -3.43 -16.36
C GLN A 139 -22.70 -3.94 -17.70
N ASN A 140 -21.93 -3.76 -18.76
CA ASN A 140 -22.42 -3.96 -20.13
C ASN A 140 -21.94 -5.27 -20.77
N ALA A 141 -21.02 -5.97 -20.13
CA ALA A 141 -20.50 -7.23 -20.63
C ALA A 141 -21.40 -8.44 -20.30
#